data_b26afd6df67bf5a2633f391634f1c95c
#
_entry.id   b26afd6df67bf5a2633f391634f1c95c
#
_cell.length_a   1.000
_cell.length_b   1.000
_cell.length_c   1.000
_cell.angle_alpha   90.00
_cell.angle_beta   90.00
_cell.angle_gamma   90.00
#
_symmetry.space_group_name_H-M   'P 1'
#
loop_
_entity.id
_entity.type
_entity.pdbx_description
1 polymer ?
#
loop_
_entity_poly.entity_id
_entity_poly.type
_entity_poly.pdbx_seq_one_letter_code
_entity_poly.pdbx_strand_id
1 'polypeptide(L)'
;MLSGPSGQCGDRHPQTSPEVSKGMKEVVTSLSHAVTWLTGWLATHSVRGLRLSLGGVFLWFGVLKFFPDLSPAQAIALRTLERLTWGTLSPSVALHLLALWETLVGVGLLLGVYPRVVLALLFLHMVGTFSPLLLFPDAMFLHRPYAPTLEAQYILKNFVFISAGIVIGATTRKGAGRANSADRMCNTMQSPILSERL
;
A
#
# COMPACT_ATOMS: atom_id res chain seq x y z
N MET A 1 77.32 -31.60 17.21
CA MET A 1 76.42 -31.93 16.08
C MET A 1 75.16 -32.52 16.67
N LEU A 2 74.13 -31.77 16.86
CA LEU A 2 72.78 -32.20 17.27
C LEU A 2 71.75 -31.55 16.39
N SER A 3 71.27 -32.31 15.42
CA SER A 3 70.17 -31.91 14.55
C SER A 3 68.84 -32.15 15.30
N GLY A 4 68.08 -31.06 15.57
CA GLY A 4 66.75 -31.13 16.14
C GLY A 4 65.72 -31.40 15.04
N PRO A 5 64.61 -32.08 15.36
CA PRO A 5 63.54 -32.34 14.41
C PRO A 5 62.63 -31.13 14.25
N SER A 6 62.46 -30.70 13.00
CA SER A 6 61.50 -29.68 12.58
C SER A 6 60.04 -30.18 12.80
N GLY A 7 59.38 -29.60 13.81
CA GLY A 7 57.92 -29.85 14.00
C GLY A 7 57.13 -29.18 12.90
N GLN A 8 56.53 -29.99 12.01
CA GLN A 8 55.47 -29.54 11.12
C GLN A 8 54.19 -29.28 11.92
N CYS A 9 53.86 -27.99 12.03
CA CYS A 9 52.57 -27.53 12.53
C CYS A 9 51.51 -27.87 11.44
N GLY A 10 50.79 -28.95 11.60
CA GLY A 10 49.74 -29.35 10.67
C GLY A 10 48.52 -28.45 10.87
N ASP A 11 48.26 -27.58 9.91
CA ASP A 11 47.01 -26.84 9.77
C ASP A 11 45.85 -27.84 9.63
N ARG A 12 45.20 -28.13 10.74
CA ARG A 12 43.93 -28.86 10.72
C ARG A 12 42.82 -27.87 10.37
N HIS A 13 42.62 -27.61 9.09
CA HIS A 13 41.33 -27.11 8.61
C HIS A 13 40.25 -28.13 9.01
N PRO A 14 39.17 -27.70 9.66
CA PRO A 14 38.03 -28.56 9.93
C PRO A 14 37.40 -28.94 8.58
N GLN A 15 37.71 -30.17 8.12
CA GLN A 15 37.03 -30.74 6.95
C GLN A 15 35.60 -31.07 7.35
N THR A 16 34.67 -30.20 7.00
CA THR A 16 33.24 -30.54 7.05
C THR A 16 33.02 -31.75 6.14
N SER A 17 32.48 -32.85 6.71
CA SER A 17 32.22 -34.07 5.98
C SER A 17 31.40 -33.77 4.73
N PRO A 18 31.72 -34.40 3.55
CA PRO A 18 31.07 -34.12 2.26
C PRO A 18 29.54 -34.31 2.31
N GLU A 19 29.05 -35.16 3.16
CA GLU A 19 27.62 -35.41 3.42
C GLU A 19 26.91 -34.18 4.02
N VAL A 20 27.52 -33.52 5.02
CA VAL A 20 26.95 -32.29 5.63
C VAL A 20 26.94 -31.14 4.63
N SER A 21 27.97 -31.03 3.81
CA SER A 21 28.03 -30.00 2.74
C SER A 21 26.96 -30.22 1.67
N LYS A 22 26.67 -31.48 1.33
CA LYS A 22 25.64 -31.85 0.33
C LYS A 22 24.24 -31.58 0.85
N GLY A 23 23.92 -31.98 2.08
CA GLY A 23 22.63 -31.72 2.70
C GLY A 23 22.37 -30.22 2.85
N MET A 24 23.39 -29.43 3.23
CA MET A 24 23.26 -27.97 3.36
C MET A 24 23.01 -27.31 1.99
N LYS A 25 23.65 -27.77 0.93
CA LYS A 25 23.39 -27.29 -0.45
C LYS A 25 21.97 -27.59 -0.92
N GLU A 26 21.43 -28.77 -0.65
CA GLU A 26 20.07 -29.15 -0.99
C GLU A 26 19.04 -28.27 -0.26
N VAL A 27 19.23 -28.04 1.03
CA VAL A 27 18.36 -27.13 1.83
C VAL A 27 18.40 -25.71 1.30
N VAL A 28 19.60 -25.18 1.02
CA VAL A 28 19.76 -23.82 0.47
C VAL A 28 19.10 -23.69 -0.90
N THR A 29 19.23 -24.72 -1.75
CA THR A 29 18.61 -24.73 -3.07
C THR A 29 17.08 -24.78 -2.97
N SER A 30 16.53 -25.62 -2.08
CA SER A 30 15.08 -25.69 -1.85
C SER A 30 14.52 -24.38 -1.30
N LEU A 31 15.23 -23.76 -0.35
CA LEU A 31 14.86 -22.45 0.18
C LEU A 31 14.90 -21.37 -0.90
N SER A 32 15.93 -21.35 -1.73
CA SER A 32 16.04 -20.39 -2.83
C SER A 32 14.92 -20.53 -3.85
N HIS A 33 14.53 -21.76 -4.19
CA HIS A 33 13.38 -22.02 -5.07
C HIS A 33 12.05 -21.55 -4.45
N ALA A 34 11.82 -21.84 -3.17
CA ALA A 34 10.63 -21.39 -2.46
C ALA A 34 10.55 -19.86 -2.38
N VAL A 35 11.66 -19.19 -2.06
CA VAL A 35 11.75 -17.73 -2.02
C VAL A 35 11.51 -17.12 -3.41
N THR A 36 12.11 -17.68 -4.46
CA THR A 36 11.94 -17.20 -5.84
C THR A 36 10.50 -17.35 -6.31
N TRP A 37 9.87 -18.48 -6.01
CA TRP A 37 8.46 -18.71 -6.33
C TRP A 37 7.55 -17.73 -5.58
N LEU A 38 7.77 -17.57 -4.27
CA LEU A 38 7.00 -16.67 -3.42
C LEU A 38 7.14 -15.20 -3.87
N THR A 39 8.36 -14.75 -4.16
CA THR A 39 8.61 -13.39 -4.64
C THR A 39 7.99 -13.15 -6.01
N GLY A 40 8.03 -14.13 -6.91
CA GLY A 40 7.36 -14.06 -8.21
C GLY A 40 5.84 -13.95 -8.09
N TRP A 41 5.24 -14.76 -7.21
CA TRP A 41 3.81 -14.71 -6.92
C TRP A 41 3.40 -13.38 -6.28
N LEU A 42 4.17 -12.93 -5.27
CA LEU A 42 3.96 -11.63 -4.62
C LEU A 42 4.08 -10.47 -5.62
N ALA A 43 5.08 -10.48 -6.48
CA ALA A 43 5.27 -9.44 -7.50
C ALA A 43 4.06 -9.33 -8.44
N THR A 44 3.43 -10.46 -8.79
CA THR A 44 2.27 -10.50 -9.68
C THR A 44 0.97 -10.05 -9.00
N HIS A 45 0.81 -10.37 -7.70
CA HIS A 45 -0.44 -10.15 -6.97
C HIS A 45 -0.39 -8.97 -5.99
N SER A 46 0.80 -8.39 -5.74
CA SER A 46 1.01 -7.34 -4.73
C SER A 46 0.07 -6.15 -4.87
N VAL A 47 -0.11 -5.64 -6.08
CA VAL A 47 -0.97 -4.46 -6.33
C VAL A 47 -2.45 -4.79 -6.12
N ARG A 48 -2.87 -6.01 -6.49
CA ARG A 48 -4.25 -6.47 -6.23
C ARG A 48 -4.47 -6.61 -4.73
N GLY A 49 -3.54 -7.26 -4.02
CA GLY A 49 -3.57 -7.40 -2.57
C GLY A 49 -3.59 -6.06 -1.86
N LEU A 50 -2.74 -5.13 -2.28
CA LEU A 50 -2.68 -3.76 -1.73
C LEU A 50 -4.01 -3.02 -1.93
N ARG A 51 -4.62 -3.14 -3.12
CA ARG A 51 -5.93 -2.54 -3.41
C ARG A 51 -7.04 -3.13 -2.55
N LEU A 52 -7.07 -4.46 -2.40
CA LEU A 52 -8.06 -5.15 -1.59
C LEU A 52 -7.92 -4.82 -0.10
N SER A 53 -6.70 -4.79 0.42
CA SER A 53 -6.45 -4.40 1.82
C SER A 53 -6.86 -2.96 2.09
N LEU A 54 -6.47 -2.04 1.21
CA LEU A 54 -6.84 -0.63 1.35
C LEU A 54 -8.36 -0.46 1.26
N GLY A 55 -9.01 -1.10 0.28
CA GLY A 55 -10.45 -1.08 0.12
C GLY A 55 -11.19 -1.68 1.32
N GLY A 56 -10.70 -2.80 1.86
CA GLY A 56 -11.24 -3.44 3.05
C GLY A 56 -11.16 -2.55 4.29
N VAL A 57 -10.04 -1.87 4.50
CA VAL A 57 -9.87 -0.92 5.61
C VAL A 57 -10.84 0.25 5.48
N PHE A 58 -10.93 0.87 4.30
CA PHE A 58 -11.87 1.97 4.07
C PHE A 58 -13.32 1.57 4.24
N LEU A 59 -13.71 0.40 3.72
CA LEU A 59 -15.05 -0.13 3.89
C LEU A 59 -15.35 -0.40 5.37
N TRP A 60 -14.43 -1.04 6.09
CA TRP A 60 -14.60 -1.36 7.50
C TRP A 60 -14.81 -0.10 8.35
N PHE A 61 -13.91 0.86 8.25
CA PHE A 61 -14.00 2.09 9.02
C PHE A 61 -15.15 3.01 8.57
N GLY A 62 -15.48 3.00 7.27
CA GLY A 62 -16.65 3.72 6.76
C GLY A 62 -17.95 3.18 7.34
N VAL A 63 -18.12 1.85 7.34
CA VAL A 63 -19.32 1.20 7.91
C VAL A 63 -19.41 1.44 9.42
N LEU A 64 -18.31 1.38 10.16
CA LEU A 64 -18.31 1.63 11.60
C LEU A 64 -18.86 3.02 11.96
N LYS A 65 -18.66 4.02 11.10
CA LYS A 65 -19.12 5.40 11.35
C LYS A 65 -20.65 5.58 11.23
N PHE A 66 -21.35 4.60 10.64
CA PHE A 66 -22.81 4.62 10.65
C PHE A 66 -23.40 4.28 12.03
N PHE A 67 -22.59 3.66 12.90
CA PHE A 67 -23.02 3.29 14.24
C PHE A 67 -22.43 4.30 15.24
N PRO A 68 -23.27 5.01 16.03
CA PRO A 68 -22.79 5.95 17.03
C PRO A 68 -21.83 5.27 18.02
N ASP A 69 -20.80 6.00 18.44
CA ASP A 69 -19.84 5.62 19.49
C ASP A 69 -18.95 4.40 19.22
N LEU A 70 -19.03 3.77 18.03
CA LEU A 70 -18.13 2.67 17.66
C LEU A 70 -16.82 3.12 17.01
N SER A 71 -16.73 4.37 16.53
CA SER A 71 -15.54 4.88 15.86
C SER A 71 -14.61 5.62 16.83
N PRO A 72 -13.37 5.16 17.06
CA PRO A 72 -12.43 5.80 18.02
C PRO A 72 -12.06 7.24 17.65
N ALA A 73 -12.11 7.58 16.35
CA ALA A 73 -11.75 8.91 15.84
C ALA A 73 -12.96 9.84 15.66
N GLN A 74 -14.15 9.46 16.14
CA GLN A 74 -15.38 10.21 15.91
C GLN A 74 -15.32 11.63 16.44
N ALA A 75 -14.81 11.84 17.65
CA ALA A 75 -14.75 13.14 18.28
C ALA A 75 -13.90 14.15 17.51
N ILE A 76 -12.71 13.72 17.04
CA ILE A 76 -11.83 14.60 16.26
C ILE A 76 -12.37 14.84 14.85
N ALA A 77 -13.00 13.82 14.24
CA ALA A 77 -13.64 13.95 12.92
C ALA A 77 -14.77 14.97 12.97
N LEU A 78 -15.64 14.92 13.97
CA LEU A 78 -16.74 15.87 14.15
C LEU A 78 -16.24 17.30 14.37
N ARG A 79 -15.26 17.50 15.27
CA ARG A 79 -14.63 18.82 15.48
C ARG A 79 -14.04 19.39 14.20
N THR A 80 -13.40 18.53 13.41
CA THR A 80 -12.77 18.92 12.14
C THR A 80 -13.81 19.29 11.10
N LEU A 81 -14.86 18.48 10.96
CA LEU A 81 -15.95 18.75 10.03
C LEU A 81 -16.71 20.03 10.40
N GLU A 82 -17.00 20.25 11.66
CA GLU A 82 -17.61 21.48 12.14
C GLU A 82 -16.78 22.72 11.76
N ARG A 83 -15.46 22.64 11.93
CA ARG A 83 -14.55 23.73 11.56
C ARG A 83 -14.47 23.93 10.05
N LEU A 84 -14.39 22.85 9.27
CA LEU A 84 -14.32 22.89 7.80
C LEU A 84 -15.63 23.36 7.16
N THR A 85 -16.77 23.05 7.76
CA THR A 85 -18.09 23.43 7.27
C THR A 85 -18.64 24.72 7.89
N TRP A 86 -17.83 25.39 8.71
CA TRP A 86 -18.22 26.62 9.41
C TRP A 86 -19.52 26.44 10.27
N GLY A 87 -19.72 25.22 10.76
CA GLY A 87 -20.90 24.90 11.56
C GLY A 87 -22.21 24.79 10.76
N THR A 88 -22.18 24.83 9.44
CA THR A 88 -23.39 24.79 8.59
C THR A 88 -24.05 23.41 8.56
N LEU A 89 -23.28 22.35 8.79
CA LEU A 89 -23.79 20.97 8.85
C LEU A 89 -23.97 20.50 10.29
N SER A 90 -25.11 19.86 10.57
CA SER A 90 -25.27 19.19 11.86
C SER A 90 -24.25 18.07 12.03
N PRO A 91 -23.74 17.82 13.25
CA PRO A 91 -22.72 16.79 13.49
C PRO A 91 -23.12 15.40 12.96
N SER A 92 -24.39 15.02 13.11
CA SER A 92 -24.91 13.76 12.62
C SER A 92 -24.86 13.64 11.10
N VAL A 93 -25.30 14.66 10.37
CA VAL A 93 -25.25 14.69 8.90
C VAL A 93 -23.81 14.64 8.42
N ALA A 94 -22.91 15.43 9.02
CA ALA A 94 -21.52 15.47 8.67
C ALA A 94 -20.85 14.09 8.83
N LEU A 95 -21.15 13.36 9.91
CA LEU A 95 -20.63 12.02 10.17
C LEU A 95 -21.14 11.00 9.15
N HIS A 96 -22.45 11.04 8.81
CA HIS A 96 -23.01 10.12 7.81
C HIS A 96 -22.47 10.39 6.40
N LEU A 97 -22.24 11.64 6.02
CA LEU A 97 -21.60 11.99 4.76
C LEU A 97 -20.17 11.46 4.70
N LEU A 98 -19.42 11.60 5.79
CA LEU A 98 -18.06 11.05 5.89
C LEU A 98 -18.07 9.51 5.79
N ALA A 99 -18.99 8.86 6.51
CA ALA A 99 -19.17 7.42 6.47
C ALA A 99 -19.51 6.91 5.06
N LEU A 100 -20.42 7.60 4.38
CA LEU A 100 -20.78 7.31 2.99
C LEU A 100 -19.58 7.47 2.06
N TRP A 101 -18.81 8.56 2.21
CA TRP A 101 -17.63 8.82 1.42
C TRP A 101 -16.58 7.70 1.55
N GLU A 102 -16.24 7.32 2.78
CA GLU A 102 -15.28 6.24 3.05
C GLU A 102 -15.77 4.89 2.52
N THR A 103 -17.06 4.59 2.70
CA THR A 103 -17.68 3.36 2.19
C THR A 103 -17.62 3.30 0.66
N LEU A 104 -17.92 4.40 -0.04
CA LEU A 104 -17.85 4.49 -1.51
C LEU A 104 -16.42 4.28 -2.01
N VAL A 105 -15.43 4.90 -1.35
CA VAL A 105 -14.00 4.68 -1.68
C VAL A 105 -13.62 3.23 -1.45
N GLY A 106 -14.03 2.64 -0.31
CA GLY A 106 -13.76 1.23 0.01
C GLY A 106 -14.34 0.27 -1.02
N VAL A 107 -15.63 0.40 -1.33
CA VAL A 107 -16.31 -0.42 -2.34
C VAL A 107 -15.69 -0.23 -3.73
N GLY A 108 -15.41 1.01 -4.12
CA GLY A 108 -14.78 1.33 -5.41
C GLY A 108 -13.40 0.68 -5.56
N LEU A 109 -12.59 0.68 -4.49
CA LEU A 109 -11.30 -0.01 -4.48
C LEU A 109 -11.46 -1.53 -4.56
N LEU A 110 -12.39 -2.13 -3.82
CA LEU A 110 -12.64 -3.58 -3.84
C LEU A 110 -13.09 -4.05 -5.21
N LEU A 111 -14.07 -3.40 -5.80
CA LEU A 111 -14.59 -3.73 -7.12
C LEU A 111 -13.61 -3.37 -8.24
N GLY A 112 -12.73 -2.39 -8.04
CA GLY A 112 -11.81 -1.91 -9.05
C GLY A 112 -12.48 -1.12 -10.17
N VAL A 113 -13.65 -0.55 -9.89
CA VAL A 113 -14.43 0.24 -10.83
C VAL A 113 -13.94 1.69 -10.80
N TYR A 114 -13.82 2.30 -11.98
CA TYR A 114 -13.37 3.69 -12.14
C TYR A 114 -12.14 4.07 -11.27
N PRO A 115 -11.01 3.36 -11.36
CA PRO A 115 -9.91 3.47 -10.41
C PRO A 115 -9.34 4.90 -10.30
N ARG A 116 -9.40 5.69 -11.37
CA ARG A 116 -8.93 7.09 -11.35
C ARG A 116 -9.80 7.97 -10.47
N VAL A 117 -11.14 7.81 -10.56
CA VAL A 117 -12.10 8.58 -9.75
C VAL A 117 -11.98 8.16 -8.28
N VAL A 118 -11.95 6.86 -8.02
CA VAL A 118 -11.83 6.33 -6.65
C VAL A 118 -10.53 6.79 -5.98
N LEU A 119 -9.41 6.80 -6.71
CA LEU A 119 -8.14 7.31 -6.19
C LEU A 119 -8.18 8.83 -5.95
N ALA A 120 -8.83 9.60 -6.82
CA ALA A 120 -9.01 11.04 -6.61
C ALA A 120 -9.84 11.30 -5.34
N LEU A 121 -10.93 10.56 -5.13
CA LEU A 121 -11.74 10.63 -3.92
C LEU A 121 -10.95 10.23 -2.66
N LEU A 122 -10.10 9.19 -2.77
CA LEU A 122 -9.20 8.77 -1.70
C LEU A 122 -8.22 9.88 -1.33
N PHE A 123 -7.54 10.48 -2.30
CA PHE A 123 -6.58 11.56 -2.03
C PHE A 123 -7.26 12.80 -1.45
N LEU A 124 -8.45 13.16 -1.96
CA LEU A 124 -9.23 14.26 -1.41
C LEU A 124 -9.63 13.96 0.06
N HIS A 125 -10.03 12.73 0.35
CA HIS A 125 -10.31 12.28 1.72
C HIS A 125 -9.06 12.42 2.62
N MET A 126 -7.88 12.06 2.12
CA MET A 126 -6.62 12.20 2.88
C MET A 126 -6.33 13.66 3.23
N VAL A 127 -6.59 14.62 2.33
CA VAL A 127 -6.44 16.05 2.65
C VAL A 127 -7.33 16.44 3.84
N GLY A 128 -8.60 16.01 3.85
CA GLY A 128 -9.50 16.21 4.98
C GLY A 128 -9.01 15.55 6.26
N THR A 129 -8.47 14.33 6.16
CA THR A 129 -7.99 13.57 7.32
C THR A 129 -6.73 14.19 7.95
N PHE A 130 -5.87 14.85 7.16
CA PHE A 130 -4.69 15.54 7.68
C PHE A 130 -4.99 16.95 8.24
N SER A 131 -6.15 17.53 7.92
CA SER A 131 -6.51 18.88 8.36
C SER A 131 -6.49 19.09 9.88
N PRO A 132 -6.85 18.12 10.76
CA PRO A 132 -6.76 18.30 12.23
C PRO A 132 -5.35 18.62 12.73
N LEU A 133 -4.30 18.10 12.09
CA LEU A 133 -2.91 18.39 12.47
C LEU A 133 -2.58 19.88 12.32
N LEU A 134 -3.24 20.57 11.38
CA LEU A 134 -3.07 21.99 11.13
C LEU A 134 -4.06 22.84 11.92
N LEU A 135 -5.32 22.37 12.07
CA LEU A 135 -6.39 23.10 12.74
C LEU A 135 -6.29 23.05 14.26
N PHE A 136 -5.83 21.93 14.81
CA PHE A 136 -5.79 21.67 16.26
C PHE A 136 -4.43 21.11 16.71
N PRO A 137 -3.32 21.82 16.45
CA PRO A 137 -1.99 21.27 16.74
C PRO A 137 -1.76 21.01 18.23
N ASP A 138 -2.40 21.79 19.11
CA ASP A 138 -2.28 21.59 20.57
C ASP A 138 -3.01 20.34 21.06
N ALA A 139 -4.09 19.93 20.37
CA ALA A 139 -4.79 18.69 20.66
C ALA A 139 -4.11 17.46 20.03
N MET A 140 -3.30 17.67 18.99
CA MET A 140 -2.62 16.58 18.28
C MET A 140 -1.25 16.22 18.85
N PHE A 141 -0.61 17.11 19.61
CA PHE A 141 0.73 16.88 20.17
C PHE A 141 0.78 17.19 21.65
N LEU A 142 1.27 16.25 22.45
CA LEU A 142 1.58 16.45 23.88
C LEU A 142 2.78 17.38 24.05
N HIS A 143 3.82 17.18 23.23
CA HIS A 143 5.00 18.03 23.10
C HIS A 143 5.34 18.19 21.62
N ARG A 144 5.21 19.39 21.07
CA ARG A 144 5.53 19.66 19.67
C ARG A 144 7.04 19.62 19.41
N PRO A 145 7.46 19.01 18.31
CA PRO A 145 6.76 18.12 17.36
C PRO A 145 6.91 16.62 17.69
N TYR A 146 7.47 16.26 18.85
CA TYR A 146 8.05 14.94 19.10
C TYR A 146 7.06 13.91 19.66
N ALA A 147 5.99 14.33 20.37
CA ALA A 147 5.08 13.42 21.04
C ALA A 147 3.64 13.56 20.49
N PRO A 148 3.29 12.87 19.43
CA PRO A 148 1.92 12.86 18.90
C PRO A 148 0.98 12.13 19.86
N THR A 149 -0.26 12.64 20.00
CA THR A 149 -1.35 11.94 20.68
C THR A 149 -1.78 10.69 19.94
N LEU A 150 -2.62 9.85 20.53
CA LEU A 150 -3.16 8.67 19.83
C LEU A 150 -3.89 9.06 18.55
N GLU A 151 -4.68 10.12 18.58
CA GLU A 151 -5.40 10.64 17.41
C GLU A 151 -4.43 11.07 16.32
N ALA A 152 -3.38 11.80 16.65
CA ALA A 152 -2.35 12.21 15.69
C ALA A 152 -1.61 11.02 15.11
N GLN A 153 -1.32 9.97 15.90
CA GLN A 153 -0.70 8.73 15.41
C GLN A 153 -1.60 8.03 14.38
N TYR A 154 -2.92 7.98 14.62
CA TYR A 154 -3.86 7.42 13.64
C TYR A 154 -3.85 8.22 12.32
N ILE A 155 -3.76 9.56 12.40
CA ILE A 155 -3.69 10.41 11.21
C ILE A 155 -2.36 10.20 10.47
N LEU A 156 -1.23 10.14 11.18
CA LEU A 156 0.08 9.93 10.58
C LEU A 156 0.20 8.58 9.86
N LYS A 157 -0.45 7.54 10.36
CA LYS A 157 -0.51 6.23 9.66
C LYS A 157 -1.14 6.32 8.26
N ASN A 158 -1.94 7.33 7.98
CA ASN A 158 -2.56 7.53 6.67
C ASN A 158 -1.55 7.87 5.57
N PHE A 159 -0.29 8.23 5.89
CA PHE A 159 0.79 8.29 4.89
C PHE A 159 0.98 6.97 4.15
N VAL A 160 0.75 5.84 4.82
CA VAL A 160 0.80 4.52 4.19
C VAL A 160 -0.31 4.37 3.15
N PHE A 161 -1.51 4.91 3.42
CA PHE A 161 -2.63 4.88 2.48
C PHE A 161 -2.38 5.75 1.25
N ILE A 162 -1.74 6.90 1.42
CA ILE A 162 -1.30 7.75 0.30
C ILE A 162 -0.29 6.99 -0.57
N SER A 163 0.72 6.40 0.04
CA SER A 163 1.74 5.62 -0.68
C SER A 163 1.13 4.44 -1.43
N ALA A 164 0.19 3.71 -0.80
CA ALA A 164 -0.56 2.63 -1.43
C ALA A 164 -1.39 3.14 -2.62
N GLY A 165 -2.08 4.26 -2.46
CA GLY A 165 -2.85 4.91 -3.52
C GLY A 165 -1.98 5.30 -4.73
N ILE A 166 -0.79 5.84 -4.49
CA ILE A 166 0.18 6.18 -5.55
C ILE A 166 0.61 4.92 -6.32
N VAL A 167 0.94 3.83 -5.62
CA VAL A 167 1.34 2.56 -6.26
C VAL A 167 0.20 2.01 -7.12
N ILE A 168 -1.03 1.98 -6.60
CA ILE A 168 -2.21 1.54 -7.34
C ILE A 168 -2.44 2.43 -8.58
N GLY A 169 -2.33 3.75 -8.43
CA GLY A 169 -2.49 4.72 -9.52
C GLY A 169 -1.45 4.56 -10.64
N ALA A 170 -0.20 4.34 -10.27
CA ALA A 170 0.88 4.13 -11.24
C ALA A 170 0.68 2.88 -12.09
N THR A 171 0.12 1.80 -11.52
CA THR A 171 -0.15 0.56 -12.25
C THR A 171 -1.35 0.67 -13.18
N THR A 172 -2.40 1.38 -12.80
CA THR A 172 -3.57 1.61 -13.66
C THR A 172 -3.20 2.42 -14.91
N ARG A 173 -2.26 3.35 -14.79
CA ARG A 173 -1.75 4.16 -15.90
C ARG A 173 -0.95 3.31 -16.91
N LYS A 174 -0.12 2.38 -16.44
CA LYS A 174 0.66 1.48 -17.31
C LYS A 174 -0.23 0.54 -18.11
N GLY A 175 -1.33 0.04 -17.54
CA GLY A 175 -2.30 -0.80 -18.24
C GLY A 175 -2.98 -0.07 -19.40
N ALA A 176 -3.41 1.17 -19.19
CA ALA A 176 -4.04 2.00 -20.23
C ALA A 176 -3.07 2.35 -21.39
N GLY A 177 -1.79 2.60 -21.08
CA GLY A 177 -0.78 2.89 -22.09
C GLY A 177 -0.46 1.69 -23.01
N ARG A 178 -0.44 0.47 -22.44
CA ARG A 178 -0.23 -0.76 -23.23
C ARG A 178 -1.40 -1.09 -24.15
N ALA A 179 -2.64 -0.92 -23.71
CA ALA A 179 -3.82 -1.11 -24.54
C ALA A 179 -3.83 -0.17 -25.75
N ASN A 180 -3.51 1.11 -25.53
CA ASN A 180 -3.47 2.12 -26.58
C ASN A 180 -2.32 1.92 -27.59
N SER A 181 -1.20 1.32 -27.17
CA SER A 181 -0.09 0.97 -28.07
C SER A 181 -0.39 -0.26 -28.92
N ALA A 182 -1.10 -1.25 -28.37
CA ALA A 182 -1.55 -2.44 -29.10
C ALA A 182 -2.58 -2.07 -30.17
N ASP A 183 -3.55 -1.20 -29.84
CA ASP A 183 -4.54 -0.70 -30.79
C ASP A 183 -3.91 0.10 -31.94
N ARG A 184 -2.91 0.92 -31.65
CA ARG A 184 -2.16 1.66 -32.68
C ARG A 184 -1.40 0.73 -33.62
N MET A 185 -0.72 -0.31 -33.08
CA MET A 185 -0.02 -1.31 -33.90
C MET A 185 -0.99 -2.07 -34.81
N CYS A 186 -2.15 -2.48 -34.28
CA CYS A 186 -3.17 -3.19 -35.04
C CYS A 186 -3.70 -2.33 -36.19
N ASN A 187 -3.98 -1.05 -35.94
CA ASN A 187 -4.49 -0.10 -36.94
C ASN A 187 -3.44 0.25 -38.01
N THR A 188 -2.15 0.30 -37.63
CA THR A 188 -1.05 0.55 -38.59
C THR A 188 -0.80 -0.65 -39.49
N MET A 189 -1.03 -1.88 -39.03
CA MET A 189 -0.92 -3.08 -39.87
C MET A 189 -2.11 -3.28 -40.79
N GLN A 190 -3.28 -2.75 -40.48
CA GLN A 190 -4.50 -2.87 -41.28
C GLN A 190 -4.60 -1.83 -42.42
N SER A 191 -3.91 -0.69 -42.30
CA SER A 191 -3.97 0.38 -43.28
C SER A 191 -3.37 0.06 -44.65
N PRO A 192 -2.30 -0.75 -44.83
CA PRO A 192 -1.78 -1.05 -46.14
C PRO A 192 -2.64 -2.03 -46.95
N ILE A 193 -3.42 -2.88 -46.29
CA ILE A 193 -4.22 -3.92 -46.98
C ILE A 193 -5.46 -3.33 -47.68
N LEU A 194 -5.96 -2.18 -47.24
CA LEU A 194 -7.11 -1.49 -47.84
C LEU A 194 -6.73 -0.64 -49.04
N SER A 195 -5.48 -0.22 -49.21
CA SER A 195 -5.02 0.59 -50.34
C SER A 195 -4.67 -0.22 -51.59
N GLU A 196 -4.50 -1.53 -51.46
CA GLU A 196 -4.22 -2.43 -52.62
C GLU A 196 -5.49 -2.99 -53.28
N ARG A 197 -6.69 -2.69 -52.79
CA ARG A 197 -7.98 -3.18 -53.34
C ARG A 197 -8.79 -2.11 -54.07
N LEU A 198 -8.25 -0.91 -54.31
CA LEU A 198 -8.83 0.15 -55.10
C LEU A 198 -7.99 0.40 -56.35
#